data_dfc925a8a68ac849bb56969f058266c1
#
_entry.id   dfc925a8a68ac849bb56969f058266c1
#
_cell.length_a   1.000
_cell.length_b   1.000
_cell.length_c   1.000
_cell.angle_alpha   90.00
_cell.angle_beta   90.00
_cell.angle_gamma   90.00
#
_symmetry.space_group_name_H-M   'P 1'
#
loop_
_entity.id
_entity.type
_entity.pdbx_description
1 polymer ?
#
loop_
_entity_poly.entity_id
_entity_poly.type
_entity_poly.pdbx_seq_one_letter_code
_entity_poly.pdbx_strand_id
1 'polypeptide(L)'
;MLFISGVSIRYILGIGGGAILVLVMLVASKPYLQERVKTFLDPSSDPRGSSYQIQQSLITFGSGGIFGRGFGQSIQKFGYLPEPQGDSIFAVLGEELGFVGTSLTILLFTVFALRGLRIANNSPDLFSRLLVAGIDIL
;
A
#
# COMPACT_ATOMS: atom_id res chain seq x y z
N MET A 1 -8.90 -10.11 -10.74
CA MET A 1 -10.18 -10.14 -11.47
C MET A 1 -10.04 -10.80 -12.84
N LEU A 2 -9.31 -10.22 -13.82
CA LEU A 2 -9.21 -10.75 -15.20
C LEU A 2 -8.69 -12.20 -15.28
N PHE A 3 -7.77 -12.60 -14.41
CA PHE A 3 -7.26 -13.97 -14.37
C PHE A 3 -8.31 -14.97 -13.87
N ILE A 4 -9.11 -14.58 -12.86
CA ILE A 4 -10.16 -15.42 -12.29
C ILE A 4 -11.35 -15.59 -13.24
N SER A 5 -11.58 -14.62 -14.14
CA SER A 5 -12.63 -14.68 -15.17
C SER A 5 -12.27 -15.54 -16.39
N GLY A 6 -11.10 -16.18 -16.40
CA GLY A 6 -10.68 -17.08 -17.48
C GLY A 6 -10.11 -16.40 -18.72
N VAL A 7 -9.77 -15.12 -18.63
CA VAL A 7 -9.08 -14.40 -19.71
C VAL A 7 -7.68 -14.97 -19.91
N SER A 8 -7.27 -15.22 -21.17
CA SER A 8 -5.96 -15.80 -21.45
C SER A 8 -4.84 -14.85 -21.02
N ILE A 9 -3.80 -15.40 -20.41
CA ILE A 9 -2.64 -14.67 -19.87
C ILE A 9 -1.98 -13.74 -20.91
N ARG A 10 -2.07 -14.07 -22.20
CA ARG A 10 -1.50 -13.27 -23.30
C ARG A 10 -2.14 -11.89 -23.38
N TYR A 11 -3.45 -11.78 -23.20
CA TYR A 11 -4.16 -10.49 -23.17
C TYR A 11 -3.81 -9.69 -21.92
N ILE A 12 -3.68 -10.35 -20.77
CA ILE A 12 -3.28 -9.70 -19.51
C ILE A 12 -1.87 -9.12 -19.66
N LEU A 13 -0.92 -9.90 -20.21
CA LEU A 13 0.45 -9.42 -20.45
C LEU A 13 0.49 -8.30 -21.49
N GLY A 14 -0.32 -8.38 -22.56
CA GLY A 14 -0.39 -7.33 -23.58
C GLY A 14 -0.91 -6.01 -23.01
N ILE A 15 -2.02 -6.06 -22.25
CA ILE A 15 -2.59 -4.87 -21.58
C ILE A 15 -1.63 -4.33 -20.53
N GLY A 16 -1.04 -5.21 -19.71
CA GLY A 16 -0.06 -4.84 -18.68
C GLY A 16 1.19 -4.17 -19.28
N GLY A 17 1.75 -4.75 -20.34
CA GLY A 17 2.88 -4.16 -21.06
C GLY A 17 2.55 -2.81 -21.69
N GLY A 18 1.36 -2.69 -22.30
CA GLY A 18 0.87 -1.43 -22.84
C GLY A 18 0.68 -0.36 -21.75
N ALA A 19 0.11 -0.73 -20.61
CA ALA A 19 -0.08 0.17 -19.47
C ALA A 19 1.27 0.66 -18.92
N ILE A 20 2.26 -0.21 -18.78
CA ILE A 20 3.62 0.16 -18.33
C ILE A 20 4.25 1.14 -19.31
N LEU A 21 4.14 0.90 -20.62
CA LEU A 21 4.68 1.78 -21.66
C LEU A 21 4.04 3.19 -21.58
N VAL A 22 2.72 3.26 -21.44
CA VAL A 22 1.99 4.52 -21.27
C VAL A 22 2.43 5.22 -19.97
N LEU A 23 2.61 4.48 -18.87
CA LEU A 23 3.06 5.02 -17.58
C LEU A 23 4.46 5.63 -17.70
N VAL A 24 5.40 4.93 -18.36
CA VAL A 24 6.76 5.44 -18.61
C VAL A 24 6.73 6.71 -19.46
N MET A 25 5.92 6.74 -20.53
CA MET A 25 5.75 7.94 -21.35
C MET A 25 5.16 9.11 -20.56
N LEU A 26 4.17 8.86 -19.69
CA LEU A 26 3.57 9.89 -18.84
C LEU A 26 4.59 10.44 -17.84
N VAL A 27 5.38 9.60 -17.20
CA VAL A 27 6.43 10.02 -16.28
C VAL A 27 7.49 10.86 -17.03
N ALA A 28 7.91 10.41 -18.21
CA ALA A 28 8.87 11.17 -19.02
C ALA A 28 8.35 12.54 -19.46
N SER A 29 7.04 12.67 -19.68
CA SER A 29 6.40 13.89 -20.22
C SER A 29 6.00 14.91 -19.14
N LYS A 30 5.87 14.50 -17.87
CA LYS A 30 5.34 15.34 -16.78
C LYS A 30 6.36 15.55 -15.67
N PRO A 31 6.89 16.78 -15.47
CA PRO A 31 7.89 17.06 -14.42
C PRO A 31 7.39 16.66 -13.01
N TYR A 32 6.11 16.88 -12.71
CA TYR A 32 5.50 16.47 -11.45
C TYR A 32 5.60 14.96 -11.15
N LEU A 33 5.42 14.12 -12.18
CA LEU A 33 5.55 12.66 -12.02
C LEU A 33 7.00 12.24 -11.86
N GLN A 34 7.93 12.91 -12.54
CA GLN A 34 9.36 12.69 -12.37
C GLN A 34 9.80 13.02 -10.94
N GLU A 35 9.29 14.10 -10.37
CA GLU A 35 9.58 14.49 -8.99
C GLU A 35 9.05 13.44 -7.99
N ARG A 36 7.85 12.91 -8.18
CA ARG A 36 7.32 11.80 -7.35
C ARG A 36 8.17 10.53 -7.43
N VAL A 37 8.64 10.18 -8.63
CA VAL A 37 9.53 9.02 -8.80
C VAL A 37 10.88 9.26 -8.12
N LYS A 38 11.46 10.46 -8.24
CA LYS A 38 12.69 10.84 -7.53
C LYS A 38 12.51 10.77 -6.02
N THR A 39 11.43 11.34 -5.49
CA THR A 39 11.09 11.29 -4.07
C THR A 39 10.96 9.85 -3.54
N PHE A 40 10.40 8.96 -4.35
CA PHE A 40 10.27 7.56 -3.99
C PHE A 40 11.62 6.83 -3.95
N LEU A 41 12.52 7.13 -4.91
CA LEU A 41 13.85 6.50 -4.99
C LEU A 41 14.84 7.09 -4.00
N ASP A 42 14.74 8.39 -3.74
CA ASP A 42 15.61 9.11 -2.79
C ASP A 42 14.77 10.07 -1.92
N PRO A 43 14.20 9.56 -0.81
CA PRO A 43 13.43 10.37 0.12
C PRO A 43 14.25 11.45 0.84
N SER A 44 15.58 11.40 0.77
CA SER A 44 16.46 12.37 1.42
C SER A 44 16.73 13.63 0.58
N SER A 45 16.37 13.61 -0.71
CA SER A 45 16.73 14.67 -1.66
C SER A 45 16.03 16.02 -1.39
N ASP A 46 14.84 16.03 -0.80
CA ASP A 46 14.10 17.25 -0.44
C ASP A 46 13.39 17.12 0.93
N PRO A 47 14.11 17.35 2.05
CA PRO A 47 13.56 17.15 3.41
C PRO A 47 12.41 18.10 3.78
N ARG A 48 12.19 19.18 3.03
CA ARG A 48 11.15 20.20 3.32
C ARG A 48 10.00 20.20 2.32
N GLY A 49 10.15 19.48 1.20
CA GLY A 49 9.17 19.41 0.13
C GLY A 49 8.42 18.08 0.08
N SER A 50 8.34 17.51 -1.11
CA SER A 50 7.58 16.28 -1.40
C SER A 50 8.05 15.04 -0.63
N SER A 51 9.32 15.03 -0.18
CA SER A 51 9.90 13.93 0.61
C SER A 51 9.55 13.98 2.11
N TYR A 52 9.08 15.13 2.62
CA TYR A 52 8.83 15.32 4.05
C TYR A 52 7.87 14.29 4.64
N GLN A 53 6.76 14.04 3.96
CA GLN A 53 5.74 13.08 4.41
C GLN A 53 6.31 11.66 4.54
N ILE A 54 7.11 11.22 3.56
CA ILE A 54 7.72 9.88 3.57
C ILE A 54 8.73 9.77 4.71
N GLN A 55 9.61 10.78 4.85
CA GLN A 55 10.60 10.79 5.94
C GLN A 55 9.92 10.78 7.30
N GLN A 56 8.91 11.62 7.50
CA GLN A 56 8.19 11.68 8.76
C GLN A 56 7.45 10.38 9.08
N SER A 57 6.90 9.71 8.06
CA SER A 57 6.28 8.38 8.22
C SER A 57 7.32 7.33 8.62
N LEU A 58 8.51 7.34 8.04
CA LEU A 58 9.59 6.42 8.39
C LEU A 58 10.11 6.65 9.82
N ILE A 59 10.27 7.91 10.23
CA ILE A 59 10.66 8.27 11.60
C ILE A 59 9.59 7.82 12.59
N THR A 60 8.31 8.07 12.28
CA THR A 60 7.17 7.66 13.08
C THR A 60 7.15 6.15 13.27
N PHE A 61 7.23 5.41 12.18
CA PHE A 61 7.27 3.95 12.21
C PHE A 61 8.48 3.42 13.01
N GLY A 62 9.67 3.97 12.77
CA GLY A 62 10.91 3.57 13.46
C GLY A 62 10.89 3.87 14.95
N SER A 63 10.17 4.93 15.37
CA SER A 63 10.08 5.35 16.79
C SER A 63 9.32 4.37 17.68
N GLY A 64 8.48 3.51 17.10
CA GLY A 64 7.73 2.48 17.82
C GLY A 64 8.57 1.29 18.27
N GLY A 65 9.74 1.05 17.65
CA GLY A 65 10.59 -0.09 17.98
C GLY A 65 9.87 -1.45 17.83
N ILE A 66 10.20 -2.42 18.70
CA ILE A 66 9.66 -3.78 18.59
C ILE A 66 8.22 -3.86 19.15
N PHE A 67 7.95 -3.27 20.30
CA PHE A 67 6.68 -3.43 21.02
C PHE A 67 5.76 -2.21 20.94
N GLY A 68 6.19 -1.12 20.32
CA GLY A 68 5.44 0.12 20.26
C GLY A 68 5.51 0.94 21.55
N ARG A 69 4.92 2.15 21.49
CA ARG A 69 4.79 3.07 22.65
C ARG A 69 3.52 2.84 23.45
N GLY A 70 2.59 2.06 22.92
CA GLY A 70 1.27 1.82 23.48
C GLY A 70 0.15 2.45 22.67
N PHE A 71 -1.02 1.84 22.74
CA PHE A 71 -2.20 2.28 22.01
C PHE A 71 -2.60 3.72 22.42
N GLY A 72 -2.78 4.60 21.44
CA GLY A 72 -3.10 6.00 21.67
C GLY A 72 -1.93 6.89 22.06
N GLN A 73 -0.72 6.35 22.25
CA GLN A 73 0.48 7.06 22.73
C GLN A 73 1.36 7.61 21.59
N SER A 74 0.89 7.63 20.36
CA SER A 74 1.62 8.23 19.26
C SER A 74 1.80 9.72 19.49
N ILE A 75 3.05 10.20 19.48
CA ILE A 75 3.41 11.61 19.60
C ILE A 75 3.35 12.30 18.24
N GLN A 76 3.76 11.57 17.21
CA GLN A 76 3.90 12.13 15.86
C GLN A 76 2.56 12.53 15.23
N LYS A 77 1.45 11.87 15.60
CA LYS A 77 0.10 12.22 15.10
C LYS A 77 -0.38 13.61 15.54
N PHE A 78 0.21 14.22 16.59
CA PHE A 78 -0.22 15.49 17.15
C PHE A 78 0.57 16.70 16.63
N GLY A 79 1.00 16.74 15.38
CA GLY A 79 1.53 17.94 14.76
C GLY A 79 2.78 17.77 13.87
N TYR A 80 3.36 16.59 13.82
CA TYR A 80 4.55 16.35 13.01
C TYR A 80 4.25 15.54 11.73
N LEU A 81 3.24 14.67 11.78
CA LEU A 81 2.90 13.78 10.67
C LEU A 81 1.79 14.40 9.80
N PRO A 82 2.02 14.67 8.52
CA PRO A 82 0.97 15.07 7.59
C PRO A 82 -0.05 13.93 7.42
N GLU A 83 -1.34 14.28 7.41
CA GLU A 83 -2.46 13.36 7.18
C GLU A 83 -2.35 12.03 7.98
N PRO A 84 -2.27 12.10 9.33
CA PRO A 84 -2.04 10.91 10.16
C PRO A 84 -3.17 9.89 10.11
N GLN A 85 -4.40 10.32 9.79
CA GLN A 85 -5.57 9.45 9.69
C GLN A 85 -5.83 8.93 8.26
N GLY A 86 -5.21 9.55 7.27
CA GLY A 86 -5.28 9.14 5.88
C GLY A 86 -4.05 8.33 5.47
N ASP A 87 -3.18 8.97 4.75
CA ASP A 87 -2.03 8.35 4.08
C ASP A 87 -0.99 7.74 5.02
N SER A 88 -0.93 8.21 6.28
CA SER A 88 0.12 7.82 7.24
C SER A 88 -0.37 6.93 8.38
N ILE A 89 -1.59 6.36 8.28
CA ILE A 89 -2.17 5.54 9.35
C ILE A 89 -1.31 4.33 9.71
N PHE A 90 -0.64 3.71 8.74
CA PHE A 90 0.25 2.58 8.99
C PHE A 90 1.50 2.98 9.78
N ALA A 91 2.00 4.20 9.58
CA ALA A 91 3.12 4.74 10.36
C ALA A 91 2.71 4.96 11.83
N VAL A 92 1.51 5.50 12.07
CA VAL A 92 0.95 5.66 13.42
C VAL A 92 0.77 4.31 14.11
N LEU A 93 0.27 3.32 13.38
CA LEU A 93 0.12 1.95 13.89
C LEU A 93 1.48 1.35 14.26
N GLY A 94 2.52 1.63 13.48
CA GLY A 94 3.91 1.25 13.77
C GLY A 94 4.45 1.91 15.04
N GLU A 95 4.16 3.19 15.27
CA GLU A 95 4.56 3.88 16.50
C GLU A 95 3.84 3.32 17.74
N GLU A 96 2.53 3.07 17.62
CA GLU A 96 1.72 2.63 18.76
C GLU A 96 1.91 1.15 19.11
N LEU A 97 1.92 0.25 18.12
CA LEU A 97 1.98 -1.20 18.31
C LEU A 97 3.35 -1.82 17.99
N GLY A 98 4.26 -1.05 17.43
CA GLY A 98 5.59 -1.47 17.08
C GLY A 98 5.64 -2.50 15.95
N PHE A 99 6.81 -3.10 15.77
CA PHE A 99 7.04 -4.10 14.73
C PHE A 99 6.16 -5.35 14.90
N VAL A 100 5.93 -5.78 16.14
CA VAL A 100 5.09 -6.95 16.43
C VAL A 100 3.64 -6.69 16.02
N GLY A 101 3.08 -5.54 16.39
CA GLY A 101 1.70 -5.20 16.07
C GLY A 101 1.47 -4.99 14.56
N THR A 102 2.40 -4.31 13.88
CA THR A 102 2.33 -4.14 12.42
C THR A 102 2.47 -5.47 11.68
N SER A 103 3.37 -6.36 12.12
CA SER A 103 3.53 -7.69 11.53
C SER A 103 2.26 -8.53 11.71
N LEU A 104 1.63 -8.46 12.89
CA LEU A 104 0.36 -9.14 13.15
C LEU A 104 -0.76 -8.59 12.24
N THR A 105 -0.81 -7.28 12.06
CA THR A 105 -1.79 -6.64 11.16
C THR A 105 -1.61 -7.11 9.72
N ILE A 106 -0.39 -7.12 9.21
CA ILE A 106 -0.07 -7.63 7.86
C ILE A 106 -0.46 -9.11 7.75
N LEU A 107 -0.16 -9.92 8.77
CA LEU A 107 -0.52 -11.34 8.80
C LEU A 107 -2.05 -11.52 8.71
N LEU A 108 -2.82 -10.75 9.47
CA LEU A 108 -4.28 -10.81 9.45
C LEU A 108 -4.85 -10.45 8.06
N PHE A 109 -4.36 -9.38 7.44
CA PHE A 109 -4.74 -9.02 6.07
C PHE A 109 -4.34 -10.11 5.06
N THR A 110 -3.16 -10.69 5.21
CA THR A 110 -2.70 -11.79 4.36
C THR A 110 -3.61 -13.03 4.50
N VAL A 111 -3.96 -13.41 5.73
CA VAL A 111 -4.89 -14.52 5.98
C VAL A 111 -6.26 -14.23 5.41
N PHE A 112 -6.76 -13.00 5.55
CA PHE A 112 -8.02 -12.56 4.96
C PHE A 112 -8.00 -12.71 3.43
N ALA A 113 -7.00 -12.17 2.76
CA ALA A 113 -6.85 -12.25 1.32
C ALA A 113 -6.73 -13.70 0.81
N LEU A 114 -5.92 -14.53 1.50
CA LEU A 114 -5.79 -15.95 1.14
C LEU A 114 -7.10 -16.73 1.31
N ARG A 115 -7.87 -16.42 2.35
CA ARG A 115 -9.21 -17.03 2.55
C ARG A 115 -10.20 -16.58 1.50
N GLY A 116 -10.24 -15.29 1.18
CA GLY A 116 -11.09 -14.75 0.13
C GLY A 116 -10.78 -15.40 -1.22
N LEU A 117 -9.50 -15.47 -1.61
CA LEU A 117 -9.08 -16.14 -2.83
C LEU A 117 -9.48 -17.63 -2.86
N ARG A 118 -9.37 -18.33 -1.72
CA ARG A 118 -9.80 -19.73 -1.63
C ARG A 118 -11.31 -19.88 -1.81
N ILE A 119 -12.11 -18.99 -1.20
CA ILE A 119 -13.57 -18.97 -1.37
C ILE A 119 -13.91 -18.66 -2.81
N ALA A 120 -13.27 -17.66 -3.42
CA ALA A 120 -13.49 -17.30 -4.82
C ALA A 120 -13.20 -18.48 -5.76
N ASN A 121 -12.11 -19.21 -5.55
CA ASN A 121 -11.74 -20.35 -6.39
C ASN A 121 -12.70 -21.55 -6.25
N ASN A 122 -13.33 -21.72 -5.09
CA ASN A 122 -14.26 -22.80 -4.82
C ASN A 122 -15.73 -22.44 -5.11
N SER A 123 -16.01 -21.20 -5.51
CA SER A 123 -17.36 -20.75 -5.84
C SER A 123 -17.87 -21.42 -7.13
N PRO A 124 -19.14 -21.92 -7.13
CA PRO A 124 -19.69 -22.67 -8.25
C PRO A 124 -20.02 -21.78 -9.46
N ASP A 125 -20.34 -20.51 -9.23
CA ASP A 125 -20.76 -19.55 -10.26
C ASP A 125 -19.78 -18.39 -10.42
N LEU A 126 -19.71 -17.84 -11.62
CA LEU A 126 -18.82 -16.75 -11.98
C LEU A 126 -19.12 -15.47 -11.18
N PHE A 127 -20.40 -15.21 -10.90
CA PHE A 127 -20.83 -14.01 -10.16
C PHE A 127 -20.27 -14.01 -8.73
N SER A 128 -20.47 -15.09 -7.97
CA SER A 128 -19.96 -15.24 -6.60
C SER A 128 -18.44 -15.16 -6.57
N ARG A 129 -17.75 -15.77 -7.54
CA ARG A 129 -16.30 -15.70 -7.68
C ARG A 129 -15.80 -14.27 -7.85
N LEU A 130 -16.41 -13.50 -8.74
CA LEU A 130 -16.02 -12.12 -9.00
C LEU A 130 -16.39 -11.19 -7.85
N LEU A 131 -17.51 -11.44 -7.17
CA LEU A 131 -17.94 -10.68 -6.00
C LEU A 131 -16.93 -10.81 -4.85
N VAL A 132 -16.56 -12.04 -4.48
CA VAL A 132 -15.59 -12.29 -3.40
C VAL A 132 -14.24 -11.70 -3.75
N ALA A 133 -13.75 -11.91 -4.98
CA ALA A 133 -12.50 -11.31 -5.43
C ALA A 133 -12.55 -9.77 -5.45
N GLY A 134 -13.74 -9.18 -5.69
CA GLY A 134 -13.95 -7.73 -5.61
C GLY A 134 -13.83 -7.20 -4.20
N ILE A 135 -14.41 -7.88 -3.23
CA ILE A 135 -14.32 -7.52 -1.79
C ILE A 135 -12.88 -7.64 -1.28
N ASP A 136 -12.13 -8.64 -1.76
CA ASP A 136 -10.74 -8.89 -1.35
C ASP A 136 -9.76 -7.81 -1.83
N ILE A 137 -10.09 -7.12 -2.94
CA ILE A 137 -9.23 -6.09 -3.56
C ILE A 137 -9.56 -4.68 -3.04
N LEU A 138 -10.74 -4.48 -2.45
CA LEU A 138 -11.15 -3.19 -1.85
C LEU A 138 -10.45 -2.95 -0.52
#